data_b6129347114a24fb399981191af01992
#
_entry.id   b6129347114a24fb399981191af01992
#
_cell.length_a   1.000
_cell.length_b   1.000
_cell.length_c   1.000
_cell.angle_alpha   90.00
_cell.angle_beta   90.00
_cell.angle_gamma   90.00
#
_symmetry.space_group_name_H-M   'P 1'
#
loop_
_entity.id
_entity.type
_entity.pdbx_description
1 polymer ?
#
loop_
_entity_poly.entity_id
_entity_poly.type
_entity_poly.pdbx_seq_one_letter_code
_entity_poly.pdbx_strand_id
1 'polypeptide(L)'
;IERNEYVNSGVLLMNLDKIRQAHLADRFLKLMAEYHFDSVAPDQDYINAMCAKEIYFLDKEWNVMPNKGEEYMARPKLIHYNLFDKPWHYSEIPYEEYFWQYAAESGFYPLLIKQREQYGDSERKADRENLKKLLSRAENIADGDGVKFSDVVGSRFVGDNILEEI
;
A
#
# COMPACT_ATOMS: atom_id res chain seq x y z
N ILE A 1 5.26 -4.43 14.93
CA ILE A 1 5.94 -3.42 14.09
C ILE A 1 5.51 -2.05 14.58
N GLU A 2 6.46 -1.19 14.88
CA GLU A 2 6.16 0.19 15.23
C GLU A 2 5.57 0.91 14.01
N ARG A 3 4.66 1.87 14.25
CA ARG A 3 3.96 2.57 13.17
C ARG A 3 4.89 3.23 12.15
N ASN A 4 6.05 3.70 12.59
CA ASN A 4 7.09 4.32 11.76
C ASN A 4 7.93 3.32 10.96
N GLU A 5 7.79 2.02 11.24
CA GLU A 5 8.47 0.92 10.54
C GLU A 5 7.55 0.23 9.52
N TYR A 6 6.28 0.62 9.47
CA TYR A 6 5.31 0.05 8.54
C TYR A 6 5.44 0.69 7.16
N VAL A 7 5.75 -0.12 6.15
CA VAL A 7 5.94 0.35 4.77
C VAL A 7 4.68 0.19 3.93
N ASN A 8 4.51 1.09 2.97
CA ASN A 8 3.51 0.98 1.94
C ASN A 8 3.99 0.06 0.81
N SER A 9 3.15 -0.90 0.38
CA SER A 9 3.50 -1.88 -0.66
C SER A 9 3.34 -1.37 -2.09
N GLY A 10 2.83 -0.16 -2.30
CA GLY A 10 2.59 0.37 -3.64
C GLY A 10 3.86 0.69 -4.42
N VAL A 11 5.01 0.87 -3.73
CA VAL A 11 6.32 1.04 -4.35
C VAL A 11 7.31 0.11 -3.67
N LEU A 12 7.72 -0.95 -4.37
CA LEU A 12 8.63 -1.97 -3.86
C LEU A 12 9.80 -2.20 -4.82
N LEU A 13 11.01 -2.14 -4.29
CA LEU A 13 12.22 -2.63 -4.95
C LEU A 13 12.59 -3.97 -4.33
N MET A 14 12.44 -5.05 -5.09
CA MET A 14 12.56 -6.41 -4.57
C MET A 14 13.86 -7.08 -5.03
N ASN A 15 14.62 -7.65 -4.10
CA ASN A 15 15.68 -8.60 -4.42
C ASN A 15 15.05 -9.97 -4.71
N LEU A 16 14.75 -10.25 -5.98
CA LEU A 16 14.03 -11.45 -6.39
C LEU A 16 14.79 -12.75 -6.07
N ASP A 17 16.12 -12.72 -6.06
CA ASP A 17 16.90 -13.92 -5.73
C ASP A 17 16.78 -14.26 -4.25
N LYS A 18 16.88 -13.27 -3.37
CA LYS A 18 16.63 -13.48 -1.94
C LYS A 18 15.19 -13.92 -1.67
N ILE A 19 14.21 -13.32 -2.34
CA ILE A 19 12.78 -13.70 -2.20
C ILE A 19 12.55 -15.15 -2.59
N ARG A 20 13.18 -15.63 -3.68
CA ARG A 20 13.10 -17.02 -4.10
C ARG A 20 13.78 -17.95 -3.10
N GLN A 21 15.00 -17.60 -2.65
CA GLN A 21 15.74 -18.40 -1.66
C GLN A 21 15.00 -18.50 -0.32
N ALA A 22 14.32 -17.44 0.09
CA ALA A 22 13.52 -17.40 1.30
C ALA A 22 12.13 -18.07 1.15
N HIS A 23 11.79 -18.58 -0.03
CA HIS A 23 10.48 -19.17 -0.32
C HIS A 23 9.31 -18.28 0.13
N LEU A 24 9.42 -16.95 -0.09
CA LEU A 24 8.49 -15.97 0.46
C LEU A 24 7.04 -16.25 0.07
N ALA A 25 6.79 -16.66 -1.17
CA ALA A 25 5.45 -16.99 -1.67
C ALA A 25 4.84 -18.18 -0.93
N ASP A 26 5.62 -19.25 -0.73
CA ASP A 26 5.15 -20.47 -0.04
C ASP A 26 4.84 -20.15 1.44
N ARG A 27 5.69 -19.35 2.08
CA ARG A 27 5.47 -18.87 3.45
C ARG A 27 4.22 -18.02 3.57
N PHE A 28 3.99 -17.12 2.61
CA PHE A 28 2.77 -16.31 2.55
C PHE A 28 1.53 -17.20 2.44
N LEU A 29 1.51 -18.14 1.50
CA LEU A 29 0.38 -19.05 1.30
C LEU A 29 0.12 -19.92 2.53
N LYS A 30 1.16 -20.37 3.21
CA LYS A 30 1.05 -21.14 4.45
C LYS A 30 0.44 -20.33 5.57
N LEU A 31 0.94 -19.11 5.80
CA LEU A 31 0.38 -18.21 6.83
C LEU A 31 -1.09 -17.86 6.55
N MET A 32 -1.41 -17.59 5.30
CA MET A 32 -2.78 -17.28 4.88
C MET A 32 -3.72 -18.48 5.09
N ALA A 33 -3.27 -19.69 4.79
CA ALA A 33 -4.07 -20.92 4.96
C ALA A 33 -4.25 -21.29 6.44
N GLU A 34 -3.25 -21.02 7.28
CA GLU A 34 -3.25 -21.45 8.68
C GLU A 34 -4.02 -20.48 9.58
N TYR A 35 -3.87 -19.16 9.38
CA TYR A 35 -4.35 -18.16 10.33
C TYR A 35 -5.50 -17.28 9.82
N HIS A 36 -5.66 -17.12 8.52
CA HIS A 36 -6.69 -16.25 7.93
C HIS A 36 -6.81 -14.87 8.59
N PHE A 37 -5.68 -14.20 8.80
CA PHE A 37 -5.65 -12.89 9.45
C PHE A 37 -6.59 -11.89 8.77
N ASP A 38 -7.37 -11.19 9.57
CA ASP A 38 -8.06 -10.01 9.11
C ASP A 38 -7.05 -8.92 8.72
N SER A 39 -7.20 -8.36 7.54
CA SER A 39 -6.30 -7.32 7.04
C SER A 39 -7.05 -6.27 6.23
N VAL A 40 -6.52 -5.06 6.18
CA VAL A 40 -7.05 -3.96 5.37
C VAL A 40 -6.42 -3.98 3.98
N ALA A 41 -5.14 -4.25 3.91
CA ALA A 41 -4.34 -4.34 2.71
C ALA A 41 -3.47 -5.61 2.78
N PRO A 42 -3.99 -6.78 2.35
CA PRO A 42 -3.37 -8.08 2.60
C PRO A 42 -1.92 -8.19 2.15
N ASP A 43 -1.60 -7.75 0.94
CA ASP A 43 -0.23 -7.75 0.42
C ASP A 43 0.71 -6.90 1.28
N GLN A 44 0.27 -5.72 1.68
CA GLN A 44 1.04 -4.79 2.50
C GLN A 44 1.23 -5.31 3.91
N ASP A 45 0.15 -5.77 4.54
CA ASP A 45 0.17 -6.26 5.92
C ASP A 45 1.08 -7.49 6.05
N TYR A 46 0.99 -8.44 5.10
CA TYR A 46 1.84 -9.63 5.09
C TYR A 46 3.31 -9.32 4.81
N ILE A 47 3.63 -8.41 3.87
CA ILE A 47 5.02 -7.99 3.61
C ILE A 47 5.61 -7.36 4.88
N ASN A 48 4.89 -6.46 5.53
CA ASN A 48 5.33 -5.83 6.76
C ASN A 48 5.58 -6.86 7.89
N ALA A 49 4.69 -7.82 8.04
CA ALA A 49 4.83 -8.85 9.05
C ALA A 49 5.97 -9.84 8.77
N MET A 50 6.09 -10.29 7.51
CA MET A 50 7.04 -11.34 7.13
C MET A 50 8.46 -10.84 6.91
N CYS A 51 8.61 -9.57 6.49
CA CYS A 51 9.88 -9.01 6.04
C CYS A 51 10.40 -7.87 6.93
N ALA A 52 9.79 -7.57 8.07
CA ALA A 52 10.09 -6.40 8.89
C ALA A 52 11.59 -6.13 9.13
N LYS A 53 12.39 -7.17 9.34
CA LYS A 53 13.84 -7.04 9.58
C LYS A 53 14.69 -6.94 8.30
N GLU A 54 14.08 -7.16 7.14
CA GLU A 54 14.75 -7.19 5.83
C GLU A 54 14.33 -6.02 4.94
N ILE A 55 13.49 -5.11 5.47
CA ILE A 55 13.02 -3.93 4.75
C ILE A 55 14.07 -2.82 4.86
N TYR A 56 14.45 -2.29 3.71
CA TYR A 56 15.21 -1.07 3.60
C TYR A 56 14.29 0.08 3.16
N PHE A 57 14.26 1.14 3.95
CA PHE A 57 13.42 2.31 3.66
C PHE A 57 14.09 3.16 2.59
N LEU A 58 13.40 3.37 1.49
CA LEU A 58 13.81 4.35 0.47
C LEU A 58 13.55 5.77 0.97
N ASP A 59 14.30 6.73 0.43
CA ASP A 59 14.03 8.14 0.67
C ASP A 59 12.61 8.51 0.23
N LYS A 60 11.97 9.44 0.94
CA LYS A 60 10.57 9.85 0.71
C LYS A 60 10.27 10.26 -0.72
N GLU A 61 11.25 10.76 -1.46
CA GLU A 61 11.11 11.17 -2.87
C GLU A 61 10.75 10.00 -3.81
N TRP A 62 10.97 8.74 -3.40
CA TRP A 62 10.66 7.54 -4.16
C TRP A 62 9.24 6.99 -3.93
N ASN A 63 8.47 7.60 -3.04
CA ASN A 63 7.07 7.24 -2.83
C ASN A 63 6.29 8.44 -2.31
N VAL A 64 6.23 9.50 -3.12
CA VAL A 64 5.49 10.70 -2.78
C VAL A 64 4.00 10.44 -2.98
N MET A 65 3.26 10.42 -1.89
CA MET A 65 1.81 10.29 -1.92
C MET A 65 1.17 11.68 -1.90
N PRO A 66 0.30 12.02 -2.86
CA PRO A 66 -0.30 13.35 -2.99
C PRO A 66 -1.42 13.56 -1.95
N ASN A 67 -1.05 13.79 -0.70
CA ASN A 67 -1.98 14.09 0.36
C ASN A 67 -2.24 15.59 0.44
N LYS A 68 -3.52 16.00 0.53
CA LYS A 68 -3.89 17.39 0.70
C LYS A 68 -3.41 17.91 2.06
N GLY A 69 -2.69 19.03 2.06
CA GLY A 69 -2.17 19.66 3.28
C GLY A 69 -0.76 19.23 3.69
N GLU A 70 -0.14 18.29 2.98
CA GLU A 70 1.29 18.02 3.14
C GLU A 70 2.15 19.02 2.38
N GLU A 71 3.40 19.18 2.83
CA GLU A 71 4.37 20.05 2.17
C GLU A 71 4.71 19.53 0.77
N TYR A 72 4.68 20.42 -0.22
CA TYR A 72 4.98 20.08 -1.60
C TYR A 72 6.46 19.73 -1.78
N MET A 73 6.74 18.51 -2.24
CA MET A 73 8.09 18.08 -2.56
C MET A 73 8.48 18.54 -3.96
N ALA A 74 9.48 19.42 -4.05
CA ALA A 74 9.87 20.05 -5.31
C ALA A 74 10.47 19.09 -6.36
N ARG A 75 10.99 17.94 -5.95
CA ARG A 75 11.66 16.95 -6.83
C ARG A 75 11.25 15.51 -6.50
N PRO A 76 9.98 15.14 -6.72
CA PRO A 76 9.56 13.77 -6.56
C PRO A 76 10.25 12.88 -7.61
N LYS A 77 10.72 11.71 -7.22
CA LYS A 77 11.24 10.69 -8.16
C LYS A 77 10.16 9.73 -8.59
N LEU A 78 9.23 9.44 -7.69
CA LEU A 78 8.05 8.64 -7.98
C LEU A 78 6.86 9.21 -7.21
N ILE A 79 5.76 9.45 -7.92
CA ILE A 79 4.50 9.90 -7.35
C ILE A 79 3.53 8.73 -7.36
N HIS A 80 3.03 8.38 -6.19
CA HIS A 80 2.13 7.26 -5.99
C HIS A 80 0.73 7.76 -5.65
N TYR A 81 -0.14 7.83 -6.64
CA TYR A 81 -1.55 8.16 -6.44
C TYR A 81 -2.28 6.96 -5.84
N ASN A 82 -2.27 6.85 -4.51
CA ASN A 82 -2.94 5.77 -3.80
C ASN A 82 -4.43 6.06 -3.56
N LEU A 83 -5.17 5.07 -3.07
CA LEU A 83 -6.61 5.15 -2.73
C LEU A 83 -7.46 5.83 -3.83
N PHE A 84 -8.24 6.85 -3.46
CA PHE A 84 -9.30 7.43 -4.30
C PHE A 84 -8.89 8.70 -5.03
N ASP A 85 -7.97 9.49 -4.47
CA ASP A 85 -7.56 10.79 -5.04
C ASP A 85 -6.66 10.59 -6.28
N LYS A 86 -7.31 10.34 -7.42
CA LYS A 86 -6.65 10.07 -8.70
C LYS A 86 -6.81 11.26 -9.66
N PRO A 87 -5.76 11.67 -10.40
CA PRO A 87 -5.86 12.76 -11.37
C PRO A 87 -6.90 12.55 -12.47
N TRP A 88 -7.19 11.31 -12.80
CA TRP A 88 -8.21 10.93 -13.79
C TRP A 88 -9.62 10.77 -13.22
N HIS A 89 -9.81 11.05 -11.93
CA HIS A 89 -11.11 11.11 -11.25
C HIS A 89 -11.40 12.51 -10.74
N TYR A 90 -10.38 13.21 -10.24
CA TYR A 90 -10.53 14.51 -9.59
C TYR A 90 -9.61 15.54 -10.23
N SER A 91 -9.99 16.80 -10.12
CA SER A 91 -9.13 17.97 -10.38
C SER A 91 -8.47 18.44 -9.10
N GLU A 92 -7.41 19.21 -9.25
CA GLU A 92 -6.64 19.79 -8.14
C GLU A 92 -6.01 18.74 -7.20
N ILE A 93 -5.62 17.60 -7.78
CA ILE A 93 -4.82 16.61 -7.07
C ILE A 93 -3.36 17.07 -7.07
N PRO A 94 -2.68 17.09 -5.90
CA PRO A 94 -1.27 17.46 -5.86
C PRO A 94 -0.44 16.64 -6.84
N TYR A 95 0.47 17.29 -7.56
CA TYR A 95 1.34 16.68 -8.59
C TYR A 95 0.59 16.16 -9.84
N GLU A 96 -0.69 16.49 -10.06
CA GLU A 96 -1.43 16.00 -11.24
C GLU A 96 -0.80 16.42 -12.58
N GLU A 97 -0.03 17.53 -12.58
CA GLU A 97 0.71 18.00 -13.74
C GLU A 97 1.71 16.96 -14.29
N TYR A 98 2.38 16.22 -13.42
CA TYR A 98 3.28 15.13 -13.83
C TYR A 98 2.51 13.98 -14.48
N PHE A 99 1.38 13.60 -13.91
CA PHE A 99 0.53 12.56 -14.50
C PHE A 99 0.05 12.97 -15.89
N TRP A 100 -0.46 14.19 -16.03
CA TRP A 100 -1.01 14.66 -17.31
C TRP A 100 0.06 14.88 -18.37
N GLN A 101 1.28 15.22 -18.00
CA GLN A 101 2.40 15.28 -18.91
C GLN A 101 2.62 13.92 -19.59
N TYR A 102 2.75 12.84 -18.83
CA TYR A 102 2.94 11.49 -19.38
C TYR A 102 1.67 10.96 -20.06
N ALA A 103 0.51 11.27 -19.54
CA ALA A 103 -0.76 10.89 -20.17
C ALA A 103 -0.91 11.48 -21.57
N ALA A 104 -0.48 12.74 -21.78
CA ALA A 104 -0.52 13.41 -23.07
C ALA A 104 0.33 12.72 -24.16
N GLU A 105 1.40 12.05 -23.75
CA GLU A 105 2.28 11.27 -24.65
C GLU A 105 1.72 9.86 -24.91
N SER A 106 0.70 9.43 -24.16
CA SER A 106 0.12 8.11 -24.28
C SER A 106 -1.09 8.12 -25.22
N GLY A 107 -1.36 6.98 -25.86
CA GLY A 107 -2.60 6.80 -26.65
C GLY A 107 -3.90 6.80 -25.80
N PHE A 108 -3.79 6.87 -24.48
CA PHE A 108 -4.91 6.82 -23.55
C PHE A 108 -5.41 8.21 -23.12
N TYR A 109 -4.73 9.28 -23.48
CA TYR A 109 -5.08 10.64 -23.05
C TYR A 109 -6.57 11.00 -23.27
N PRO A 110 -7.17 10.78 -24.47
CA PRO A 110 -8.57 11.11 -24.68
C PRO A 110 -9.52 10.31 -23.78
N LEU A 111 -9.18 9.06 -23.48
CA LEU A 111 -9.98 8.21 -22.58
C LEU A 111 -9.90 8.68 -21.14
N LEU A 112 -8.72 9.08 -20.69
CA LEU A 112 -8.50 9.60 -19.33
C LEU A 112 -9.23 10.93 -19.09
N ILE A 113 -9.22 11.83 -20.08
CA ILE A 113 -10.00 13.07 -20.02
C ILE A 113 -11.50 12.77 -19.94
N LYS A 114 -11.99 11.91 -20.83
CA LYS A 114 -13.40 11.49 -20.81
C LYS A 114 -13.79 10.85 -19.46
N GLN A 115 -12.93 10.01 -18.90
CA GLN A 115 -13.16 9.38 -17.60
C GLN A 115 -13.31 10.46 -16.51
N ARG A 116 -12.42 11.45 -16.47
CA ARG A 116 -12.48 12.54 -15.50
C ARG A 116 -13.76 13.38 -15.65
N GLU A 117 -14.16 13.68 -16.86
CA GLU A 117 -15.41 14.43 -17.14
C GLU A 117 -16.66 13.66 -16.70
N GLN A 118 -16.64 12.34 -16.83
CA GLN A 118 -17.73 11.45 -16.44
C GLN A 118 -17.76 11.07 -14.97
N TYR A 119 -16.69 11.38 -14.21
CA TYR A 119 -16.59 11.06 -12.80
C TYR A 119 -17.40 12.06 -11.97
N GLY A 120 -18.67 11.71 -11.77
CA GLY A 120 -19.69 12.59 -11.22
C GLY A 120 -19.88 12.48 -9.70
N ASP A 121 -20.95 13.07 -9.20
CA ASP A 121 -21.25 13.10 -7.77
C ASP A 121 -21.59 11.71 -7.21
N SER A 122 -22.11 10.81 -8.02
CA SER A 122 -22.39 9.42 -7.67
C SER A 122 -21.13 8.67 -7.30
N GLU A 123 -20.10 8.73 -8.17
CA GLU A 123 -18.81 8.09 -8.00
C GLU A 123 -18.05 8.70 -6.82
N ARG A 124 -18.06 10.01 -6.72
CA ARG A 124 -17.45 10.76 -5.60
C ARG A 124 -18.09 10.41 -4.25
N LYS A 125 -19.42 10.20 -4.24
CA LYS A 125 -20.11 9.73 -3.04
C LYS A 125 -19.70 8.31 -2.70
N ALA A 126 -19.62 7.41 -3.68
CA ALA A 126 -19.17 6.04 -3.49
C ALA A 126 -17.74 5.97 -2.93
N ASP A 127 -16.82 6.80 -3.43
CA ASP A 127 -15.46 6.89 -2.91
C ASP A 127 -15.42 7.29 -1.43
N ARG A 128 -16.19 8.30 -1.05
CA ARG A 128 -16.29 8.73 0.36
C ARG A 128 -16.87 7.63 1.26
N GLU A 129 -17.86 6.91 0.78
CA GLU A 129 -18.45 5.79 1.52
C GLU A 129 -17.46 4.61 1.64
N ASN A 130 -16.72 4.31 0.57
CA ASN A 130 -15.72 3.27 0.58
C ASN A 130 -14.53 3.62 1.50
N LEU A 131 -14.09 4.88 1.51
CA LEU A 131 -13.07 5.34 2.46
C LEU A 131 -13.55 5.17 3.91
N LYS A 132 -14.79 5.55 4.23
CA LYS A 132 -15.36 5.34 5.57
C LYS A 132 -15.40 3.88 5.95
N LYS A 133 -15.80 2.99 5.04
CA LYS A 133 -15.82 1.54 5.28
C LYS A 133 -14.40 1.00 5.52
N LEU A 134 -13.42 1.48 4.76
CA LEU A 134 -12.02 1.09 4.92
C LEU A 134 -11.48 1.49 6.31
N LEU A 135 -11.73 2.75 6.73
CA LEU A 135 -11.32 3.25 8.04
C LEU A 135 -12.01 2.48 9.17
N SER A 136 -13.33 2.28 9.09
CA SER A 136 -14.08 1.51 10.09
C SER A 136 -13.59 0.06 10.18
N ARG A 137 -13.24 -0.55 9.04
CA ARG A 137 -12.64 -1.89 9.04
C ARG A 137 -11.27 -1.89 9.73
N ALA A 138 -10.43 -0.89 9.47
CA ALA A 138 -9.12 -0.77 10.13
C ALA A 138 -9.26 -0.63 11.65
N GLU A 139 -10.21 0.21 12.12
CA GLU A 139 -10.53 0.36 13.55
C GLU A 139 -11.01 -0.96 14.16
N ASN A 140 -11.94 -1.64 13.51
CA ASN A 140 -12.46 -2.93 13.98
C ASN A 140 -11.40 -4.01 14.09
N ILE A 141 -10.43 -4.05 13.15
CA ILE A 141 -9.29 -4.98 13.20
C ILE A 141 -8.35 -4.59 14.34
N ALA A 142 -8.07 -3.29 14.54
CA ALA A 142 -7.19 -2.82 15.60
C ALA A 142 -7.74 -3.12 16.99
N ASP A 143 -9.05 -2.92 17.20
CA ASP A 143 -9.72 -3.09 18.49
C ASP A 143 -10.27 -4.52 18.71
N GLY A 144 -10.32 -5.34 17.67
CA GLY A 144 -10.87 -6.70 17.73
C GLY A 144 -9.98 -7.68 18.49
N ASP A 145 -10.62 -8.72 19.06
CA ASP A 145 -9.95 -9.83 19.78
C ASP A 145 -9.45 -10.95 18.86
N GLY A 146 -9.49 -10.75 17.53
CA GLY A 146 -9.00 -11.71 16.55
C GLY A 146 -7.49 -11.94 16.65
N VAL A 147 -7.02 -13.09 16.18
CA VAL A 147 -5.57 -13.40 16.10
C VAL A 147 -4.89 -12.37 15.21
N LYS A 148 -3.96 -11.62 15.79
CA LYS A 148 -3.18 -10.60 15.08
C LYS A 148 -1.84 -11.16 14.62
N PHE A 149 -1.27 -10.57 13.58
CA PHE A 149 0.09 -10.90 13.17
C PHE A 149 1.10 -10.83 14.32
N SER A 150 0.99 -9.83 15.21
CA SER A 150 1.82 -9.69 16.39
C SER A 150 1.76 -10.90 17.32
N ASP A 151 0.63 -11.57 17.41
CA ASP A 151 0.43 -12.68 18.34
C ASP A 151 1.12 -13.95 17.85
N VAL A 152 1.18 -14.13 16.53
CA VAL A 152 1.75 -15.32 15.89
C VAL A 152 3.20 -15.10 15.50
N VAL A 153 3.50 -13.95 14.90
CA VAL A 153 4.80 -13.63 14.34
C VAL A 153 5.70 -12.98 15.39
N GLY A 154 5.16 -12.13 16.26
CA GLY A 154 5.91 -11.46 17.33
C GLY A 154 6.49 -12.42 18.38
N SER A 155 5.79 -13.48 18.73
CA SER A 155 6.27 -14.50 19.66
C SER A 155 7.35 -15.41 19.06
N ARG A 156 7.40 -15.55 17.74
CA ARG A 156 8.40 -16.36 17.02
C ARG A 156 9.60 -15.54 16.51
N PHE A 157 9.46 -14.22 16.35
CA PHE A 157 10.54 -13.36 15.85
C PHE A 157 11.48 -12.80 16.93
N VAL A 158 11.19 -13.01 18.20
CA VAL A 158 12.02 -12.51 19.32
C VAL A 158 13.18 -13.44 19.70
N GLY A 159 13.39 -14.55 19.02
CA GLY A 159 14.43 -15.48 19.48
C GLY A 159 15.17 -16.32 18.46
N ASP A 160 14.59 -16.62 17.32
CA ASP A 160 15.22 -17.61 16.43
C ASP A 160 15.14 -17.21 14.96
N ASN A 161 16.22 -17.48 14.23
CA ASN A 161 16.28 -17.40 12.79
C ASN A 161 15.21 -18.32 12.16
N ILE A 162 13.99 -17.78 11.97
CA ILE A 162 12.89 -18.52 11.31
C ILE A 162 13.24 -18.95 9.87
N LEU A 163 14.37 -18.50 9.37
CA LEU A 163 14.91 -18.92 8.06
C LEU A 163 15.45 -20.36 8.04
N GLU A 164 15.59 -21.02 9.22
CA GLU A 164 16.20 -22.37 9.30
C GLU A 164 15.19 -23.51 9.57
N GLU A 165 13.90 -23.21 9.88
CA GLU A 165 12.96 -24.25 10.32
C GLU A 165 11.63 -24.34 9.54
N ILE A 166 11.54 -23.73 8.32
CA ILE A 166 10.34 -23.94 7.48
C ILE A 166 10.71 -24.46 6.10
#